data_22e7492656dfa0bf3139515e4ab43fa0
#
_entry.id   22e7492656dfa0bf3139515e4ab43fa0
#
_cell.length_a   1.000
_cell.length_b   1.000
_cell.length_c   1.000
_cell.angle_alpha   90.00
_cell.angle_beta   90.00
_cell.angle_gamma   90.00
#
_symmetry.space_group_name_H-M   'P 1'
#
loop_
_entity.id
_entity.type
_entity.pdbx_description
1 polymer ?
#
loop_
_entity_poly.entity_id
_entity_poly.type
_entity_poly.pdbx_seq_one_letter_code
_entity_poly.pdbx_strand_id
1 'polypeptide(L)'
;MSKPAASVCAGPAAGATATAAPAELLVRTFNGLRDELVSTLWFLLGNQEDAQDVAQEVFLRCWRTQDRLAEVQNLKAWIFKVGLNAARDVQRSAWRRRVRTMPGAEVMPMVDDSPPGQTLEEQETLQRVRTALMHLRPEEKEVFLLRQNGELTYEQIAELRDRPVGTVKTQMRSALQKLRAVLGPC
;
A
#
# COMPACT_ATOMS: atom_id res chain seq x y z
N MET A 1 -1.03 -20.62 74.68
CA MET A 1 -1.17 -21.86 73.90
C MET A 1 -1.43 -21.45 72.46
N SER A 2 -0.45 -21.61 71.68
CA SER A 2 -0.30 -20.98 70.36
C SER A 2 -1.05 -21.75 69.25
N LYS A 3 -1.60 -20.99 68.36
CA LYS A 3 -2.23 -21.46 67.13
C LYS A 3 -1.28 -21.17 65.97
N PRO A 4 -0.95 -22.12 65.07
CA PRO A 4 -0.20 -21.83 63.86
C PRO A 4 -1.16 -21.45 62.73
N ALA A 5 -0.75 -20.46 61.93
CA ALA A 5 -1.38 -19.95 60.75
C ALA A 5 -1.24 -20.89 59.56
N ALA A 6 -2.31 -21.08 58.84
CA ALA A 6 -2.33 -21.78 57.56
C ALA A 6 -1.92 -20.83 56.43
N SER A 7 -0.85 -21.17 55.74
CA SER A 7 -0.37 -20.53 54.52
C SER A 7 -1.28 -20.96 53.34
N VAL A 8 -1.91 -19.96 52.69
CA VAL A 8 -2.66 -20.16 51.45
C VAL A 8 -1.73 -19.82 50.27
N CYS A 9 -1.26 -20.84 49.58
CA CYS A 9 -0.60 -20.69 48.29
C CYS A 9 -1.60 -20.17 47.26
N ALA A 10 -1.43 -18.93 46.86
CA ALA A 10 -2.08 -18.39 45.69
C ALA A 10 -1.33 -18.91 44.44
N GLY A 11 -2.01 -19.74 43.64
CA GLY A 11 -1.50 -20.19 42.35
C GLY A 11 -1.46 -19.03 41.33
N PRO A 12 -0.58 -19.10 40.34
CA PRO A 12 -0.49 -18.05 39.34
C PRO A 12 -1.72 -18.07 38.46
N ALA A 13 -2.39 -16.94 38.35
CA ALA A 13 -3.49 -16.70 37.40
C ALA A 13 -2.96 -16.85 35.99
N ALA A 14 -3.44 -17.85 35.30
CA ALA A 14 -3.20 -18.09 33.89
C ALA A 14 -3.90 -17.02 33.03
N GLY A 15 -3.22 -16.57 31.98
CA GLY A 15 -3.85 -16.09 30.76
C GLY A 15 -4.12 -14.60 30.67
N ALA A 16 -3.10 -13.75 30.77
CA ALA A 16 -3.12 -12.53 29.99
C ALA A 16 -2.65 -12.88 28.56
N THR A 17 -3.61 -13.07 27.66
CA THR A 17 -3.34 -12.93 26.22
C THR A 17 -2.81 -11.51 26.05
N ALA A 18 -1.49 -11.39 25.89
CA ALA A 18 -0.82 -10.12 25.66
C ALA A 18 -1.38 -9.53 24.36
N THR A 19 -2.32 -8.62 24.49
CA THR A 19 -2.73 -7.75 23.39
C THR A 19 -1.49 -6.95 23.05
N ALA A 20 -0.85 -7.27 21.91
CA ALA A 20 0.33 -6.56 21.45
C ALA A 20 0.08 -5.06 21.49
N ALA A 21 1.03 -4.28 22.03
CA ALA A 21 0.88 -2.84 22.08
C ALA A 21 0.57 -2.31 20.67
N PRO A 22 -0.27 -1.28 20.51
CA PRO A 22 -0.65 -0.75 19.18
C PRO A 22 0.55 -0.49 18.28
N ALA A 23 1.65 -0.03 18.85
CA ALA A 23 2.92 0.18 18.15
C ALA A 23 3.52 -1.12 17.61
N GLU A 24 3.50 -2.20 18.38
CA GLU A 24 4.05 -3.50 17.96
C GLU A 24 3.19 -4.11 16.85
N LEU A 25 1.86 -3.99 16.94
CA LEU A 25 0.94 -4.40 15.88
C LEU A 25 1.21 -3.63 14.58
N LEU A 26 1.41 -2.31 14.67
CA LEU A 26 1.74 -1.48 13.51
C LEU A 26 3.04 -1.94 12.85
N VAL A 27 4.12 -2.08 13.61
CA VAL A 27 5.42 -2.51 13.09
C VAL A 27 5.33 -3.86 12.41
N ARG A 28 4.69 -4.84 13.05
CA ARG A 28 4.53 -6.18 12.47
C ARG A 28 3.70 -6.15 11.19
N THR A 29 2.57 -5.43 11.19
CA THR A 29 1.71 -5.31 10.03
C THR A 29 2.41 -4.58 8.90
N PHE A 30 3.09 -3.47 9.20
CA PHE A 30 3.81 -2.69 8.19
C PHE A 30 4.94 -3.50 7.55
N ASN A 31 5.74 -4.21 8.34
CA ASN A 31 6.82 -5.06 7.84
C ASN A 31 6.28 -6.19 6.94
N GLY A 32 5.13 -6.77 7.28
CA GLY A 32 4.48 -7.79 6.45
C GLY A 32 3.86 -7.26 5.16
N LEU A 33 3.68 -5.95 5.03
CA LEU A 33 3.07 -5.31 3.84
C LEU A 33 4.05 -4.42 3.06
N ARG A 34 5.30 -4.35 3.52
CA ARG A 34 6.25 -3.38 2.99
C ARG A 34 6.50 -3.58 1.50
N ASP A 35 6.70 -4.80 1.07
CA ASP A 35 7.05 -5.12 -0.32
C ASP A 35 5.87 -4.87 -1.26
N GLU A 36 4.65 -5.23 -0.85
CA GLU A 36 3.41 -4.95 -1.59
C GLU A 36 3.13 -3.45 -1.66
N LEU A 37 3.39 -2.72 -0.58
CA LEU A 37 3.24 -1.28 -0.55
C LEU A 37 4.26 -0.60 -1.47
N VAL A 38 5.55 -0.94 -1.37
CA VAL A 38 6.61 -0.39 -2.23
C VAL A 38 6.33 -0.71 -3.69
N SER A 39 5.94 -1.94 -4.02
CA SER A 39 5.55 -2.34 -5.38
C SER A 39 4.38 -1.50 -5.90
N THR A 40 3.33 -1.30 -5.08
CA THR A 40 2.19 -0.45 -5.44
C THR A 40 2.61 0.99 -5.71
N LEU A 41 3.43 1.56 -4.81
CA LEU A 41 3.95 2.92 -4.94
C LEU A 41 4.85 3.07 -6.18
N TRP A 42 5.69 2.07 -6.45
CA TRP A 42 6.53 2.06 -7.64
C TRP A 42 5.73 2.09 -8.95
N PHE A 43 4.68 1.27 -9.07
CA PHE A 43 3.80 1.33 -10.23
C PHE A 43 3.03 2.65 -10.35
N LEU A 44 2.76 3.33 -9.24
CA LEU A 44 2.09 4.64 -9.26
C LEU A 44 3.04 5.78 -9.61
N LEU A 45 4.25 5.79 -9.02
CA LEU A 45 5.21 6.89 -9.12
C LEU A 45 6.15 6.73 -10.32
N GLY A 46 6.45 5.48 -10.72
CA GLY A 46 7.33 5.17 -11.83
C GLY A 46 8.82 5.21 -11.50
N ASN A 47 9.19 5.45 -10.25
CA ASN A 47 10.55 5.53 -9.76
C ASN A 47 10.66 4.74 -8.45
N GLN A 48 11.71 3.90 -8.33
CA GLN A 48 11.91 3.02 -7.17
C GLN A 48 12.37 3.80 -5.94
N GLU A 49 13.24 4.79 -6.11
CA GLU A 49 13.72 5.63 -5.00
C GLU A 49 12.55 6.40 -4.38
N ASP A 50 11.75 7.08 -5.22
CA ASP A 50 10.54 7.78 -4.76
C ASP A 50 9.56 6.84 -4.06
N ALA A 51 9.41 5.60 -4.54
CA ALA A 51 8.53 4.61 -3.92
C ALA A 51 9.02 4.19 -2.53
N GLN A 52 10.32 3.98 -2.36
CA GLN A 52 10.94 3.66 -1.07
C GLN A 52 10.84 4.83 -0.09
N ASP A 53 11.12 6.04 -0.54
CA ASP A 53 11.03 7.25 0.28
C ASP A 53 9.58 7.48 0.75
N VAL A 54 8.62 7.33 -0.15
CA VAL A 54 7.20 7.44 0.20
C VAL A 54 6.79 6.33 1.16
N ALA A 55 7.27 5.10 1.01
CA ALA A 55 6.97 4.02 1.95
C ALA A 55 7.52 4.32 3.36
N GLN A 56 8.71 4.90 3.47
CA GLN A 56 9.26 5.36 4.77
C GLN A 56 8.41 6.48 5.36
N GLU A 57 8.02 7.47 4.57
CA GLU A 57 7.15 8.55 5.03
C GLU A 57 5.78 8.02 5.49
N VAL A 58 5.23 7.01 4.80
CA VAL A 58 3.99 6.33 5.21
C VAL A 58 4.17 5.69 6.59
N PHE A 59 5.28 4.97 6.82
CA PHE A 59 5.58 4.41 8.14
C PHE A 59 5.60 5.48 9.22
N LEU A 60 6.33 6.58 8.98
CA LEU A 60 6.43 7.68 9.94
C LEU A 60 5.08 8.35 10.22
N ARG A 61 4.24 8.53 9.20
CA ARG A 61 2.87 9.07 9.38
C ARG A 61 2.02 8.13 10.23
N CYS A 62 2.06 6.82 9.94
CA CYS A 62 1.36 5.81 10.70
C CYS A 62 1.86 5.75 12.15
N TRP A 63 3.16 5.85 12.36
CA TRP A 63 3.78 5.86 13.68
C TRP A 63 3.35 7.08 14.52
N ARG A 64 3.31 8.27 13.92
CA ARG A 64 2.87 9.50 14.62
C ARG A 64 1.41 9.47 15.04
N THR A 65 0.60 8.62 14.41
CA THR A 65 -0.84 8.48 14.69
C THR A 65 -1.19 7.17 15.36
N GLN A 66 -0.20 6.47 15.93
CA GLN A 66 -0.38 5.15 16.55
C GLN A 66 -1.42 5.12 17.68
N ASP A 67 -1.62 6.23 18.38
CA ASP A 67 -2.62 6.35 19.45
C ASP A 67 -4.07 6.15 18.93
N ARG A 68 -4.29 6.38 17.64
CA ARG A 68 -5.60 6.19 16.97
C ARG A 68 -5.77 4.82 16.34
N LEU A 69 -4.77 3.95 16.43
CA LEU A 69 -4.86 2.60 15.82
C LEU A 69 -5.97 1.74 16.41
N ALA A 70 -6.37 1.99 17.67
CA ALA A 70 -7.50 1.31 18.29
C ALA A 70 -8.84 1.59 17.57
N GLU A 71 -8.96 2.69 16.83
CA GLU A 71 -10.13 3.08 16.05
C GLU A 71 -10.12 2.49 14.63
N VAL A 72 -8.96 1.97 14.18
CA VAL A 72 -8.76 1.47 12.82
C VAL A 72 -9.20 0.02 12.72
N GLN A 73 -10.31 -0.23 12.06
CA GLN A 73 -10.85 -1.58 11.87
C GLN A 73 -9.98 -2.45 10.95
N ASN A 74 -9.36 -1.85 9.93
CA ASN A 74 -8.51 -2.53 8.96
C ASN A 74 -7.19 -1.76 8.77
N LEU A 75 -6.17 -2.20 9.51
CA LEU A 75 -4.86 -1.55 9.52
C LEU A 75 -4.17 -1.64 8.15
N LYS A 76 -4.32 -2.76 7.42
CA LYS A 76 -3.81 -2.94 6.06
C LYS A 76 -4.41 -1.89 5.11
N ALA A 77 -5.72 -1.79 5.05
CA ALA A 77 -6.40 -0.81 4.21
C ALA A 77 -6.01 0.63 4.56
N TRP A 78 -5.87 0.92 5.86
CA TRP A 78 -5.46 2.24 6.33
C TRP A 78 -4.03 2.60 5.91
N ILE A 79 -3.07 1.67 6.03
CA ILE A 79 -1.68 1.88 5.55
C ILE A 79 -1.69 2.18 4.05
N PHE A 80 -2.43 1.40 3.24
CA PHE A 80 -2.55 1.67 1.80
C PHE A 80 -3.22 3.02 1.51
N LYS A 81 -4.20 3.44 2.31
CA LYS A 81 -4.81 4.78 2.20
C LYS A 81 -3.79 5.90 2.40
N VAL A 82 -2.96 5.78 3.45
CA VAL A 82 -1.88 6.75 3.72
C VAL A 82 -0.89 6.75 2.56
N GLY A 83 -0.51 5.57 2.04
CA GLY A 83 0.40 5.41 0.90
C GLY A 83 -0.12 6.06 -0.38
N LEU A 84 -1.37 5.79 -0.76
CA LEU A 84 -1.98 6.41 -1.94
C LEU A 84 -2.05 7.94 -1.83
N ASN A 85 -2.40 8.47 -0.66
CA ASN A 85 -2.44 9.91 -0.46
C ASN A 85 -1.05 10.52 -0.60
N ALA A 86 -0.02 9.90 -0.01
CA ALA A 86 1.36 10.34 -0.14
C ALA A 86 1.84 10.29 -1.60
N ALA A 87 1.54 9.22 -2.34
CA ALA A 87 1.88 9.11 -3.77
C ALA A 87 1.21 10.20 -4.60
N ARG A 88 -0.07 10.51 -4.35
CA ARG A 88 -0.79 11.59 -5.04
C ARG A 88 -0.18 12.96 -4.73
N ASP A 89 0.30 13.19 -3.51
CA ASP A 89 0.97 14.43 -3.14
C ASP A 89 2.30 14.60 -3.89
N VAL A 90 3.10 13.52 -4.03
CA VAL A 90 4.34 13.51 -4.82
C VAL A 90 4.03 13.81 -6.29
N GLN A 91 3.08 13.10 -6.91
CA GLN A 91 2.67 13.34 -8.30
C GLN A 91 2.22 14.78 -8.53
N ARG A 92 1.41 15.32 -7.61
CA ARG A 92 0.91 16.71 -7.68
C ARG A 92 2.03 17.73 -7.54
N SER A 93 3.02 17.47 -6.69
CA SER A 93 4.17 18.34 -6.52
C SER A 93 5.12 18.30 -7.72
N ALA A 94 5.34 17.11 -8.30
CA ALA A 94 6.13 16.92 -9.51
C ALA A 94 5.47 17.64 -10.71
N TRP A 95 4.16 17.51 -10.87
CA TRP A 95 3.41 18.23 -11.90
C TRP A 95 3.51 19.74 -11.74
N ARG A 96 3.35 20.29 -10.54
CA ARG A 96 3.51 21.74 -10.27
C ARG A 96 4.92 22.25 -10.55
N ARG A 97 5.95 21.44 -10.32
CA ARG A 97 7.33 21.79 -10.68
C ARG A 97 7.50 21.88 -12.19
N ARG A 98 7.01 20.88 -12.94
CA ARG A 98 7.09 20.85 -14.42
C ARG A 98 6.38 22.03 -15.06
N VAL A 99 5.17 22.35 -14.63
CA VAL A 99 4.40 23.49 -15.16
C VAL A 99 5.13 24.83 -14.95
N ARG A 100 5.90 24.96 -13.86
CA ARG A 100 6.70 26.18 -13.59
C ARG A 100 7.99 26.24 -14.41
N THR A 101 8.58 25.07 -14.73
CA THR A 101 9.93 25.04 -15.32
C THR A 101 9.91 24.97 -16.85
N MET A 102 8.88 24.36 -17.45
CA MET A 102 8.72 24.25 -18.91
C MET A 102 7.25 24.12 -19.31
N PRO A 103 6.63 25.16 -19.87
CA PRO A 103 5.34 25.03 -20.55
C PRO A 103 5.54 24.19 -21.81
N GLY A 104 5.03 22.95 -21.84
CA GLY A 104 5.10 22.05 -23.00
C GLY A 104 5.97 20.81 -22.87
N ALA A 105 6.56 20.54 -21.72
CA ALA A 105 7.34 19.31 -21.51
C ALA A 105 6.43 18.07 -21.52
N GLU A 106 6.63 17.19 -22.49
CA GLU A 106 6.05 15.85 -22.56
C GLU A 106 6.37 15.05 -21.30
N VAL A 107 5.49 14.10 -21.00
CA VAL A 107 5.66 13.13 -19.92
C VAL A 107 7.05 12.49 -20.02
N MET A 108 7.93 12.75 -19.07
CA MET A 108 9.25 12.10 -19.05
C MET A 108 9.07 10.58 -19.11
N PRO A 109 9.85 9.89 -19.96
CA PRO A 109 9.90 8.44 -19.92
C PRO A 109 10.29 8.01 -18.51
N MET A 110 9.59 6.98 -18.00
CA MET A 110 9.93 6.35 -16.73
C MET A 110 11.35 5.84 -16.79
N VAL A 111 12.17 6.24 -15.82
CA VAL A 111 13.51 5.71 -15.66
C VAL A 111 13.41 4.19 -15.50
N ASP A 112 14.27 3.46 -16.20
CA ASP A 112 14.32 1.99 -16.11
C ASP A 112 15.08 1.60 -14.83
N ASP A 113 14.37 1.64 -13.71
CA ASP A 113 14.84 1.22 -12.39
C ASP A 113 14.40 -0.23 -12.14
N SER A 114 14.95 -1.16 -12.93
CA SER A 114 14.77 -2.59 -12.65
C SER A 114 15.56 -2.96 -11.39
N PRO A 115 14.95 -3.69 -10.42
CA PRO A 115 15.67 -4.14 -9.23
C PRO A 115 16.93 -4.96 -9.62
N PRO A 116 18.05 -4.77 -8.94
CA PRO A 116 19.27 -5.51 -9.23
C PRO A 116 19.05 -7.01 -8.95
N GLY A 117 19.53 -7.87 -9.87
CA GLY A 117 19.47 -9.33 -9.73
C GLY A 117 18.34 -10.03 -10.47
N GLN A 118 17.53 -9.32 -11.26
CA GLN A 118 16.50 -9.92 -12.10
C GLN A 118 17.08 -10.45 -13.43
N THR A 119 16.50 -11.55 -13.91
CA THR A 119 16.82 -12.08 -15.24
C THR A 119 16.26 -11.16 -16.33
N LEU A 120 16.83 -11.22 -17.54
CA LEU A 120 16.35 -10.43 -18.68
C LEU A 120 14.85 -10.69 -18.96
N GLU A 121 14.41 -11.93 -18.85
CA GLU A 121 13.01 -12.33 -19.06
C GLU A 121 12.05 -11.71 -18.02
N GLU A 122 12.48 -11.65 -16.75
CA GLU A 122 11.72 -10.98 -15.69
C GLU A 122 11.64 -9.47 -15.93
N GLN A 123 12.74 -8.85 -16.38
CA GLN A 123 12.78 -7.43 -16.73
C GLN A 123 11.84 -7.10 -17.89
N GLU A 124 11.86 -7.89 -18.97
CA GLU A 124 10.96 -7.74 -20.11
C GLU A 124 9.49 -7.91 -19.68
N THR A 125 9.19 -8.88 -18.84
CA THR A 125 7.85 -9.11 -18.32
C THR A 125 7.37 -7.93 -17.49
N LEU A 126 8.19 -7.42 -16.57
CA LEU A 126 7.86 -6.25 -15.76
C LEU A 126 7.64 -5.01 -16.62
N GLN A 127 8.48 -4.80 -17.64
CA GLN A 127 8.32 -3.69 -18.55
C GLN A 127 7.02 -3.76 -19.35
N ARG A 128 6.61 -4.96 -19.79
CA ARG A 128 5.31 -5.17 -20.44
C ARG A 128 4.16 -4.83 -19.50
N VAL A 129 4.23 -5.29 -18.24
CA VAL A 129 3.21 -4.97 -17.22
C VAL A 129 3.16 -3.47 -16.95
N ARG A 130 4.31 -2.81 -16.79
CA ARG A 130 4.39 -1.34 -16.61
C ARG A 130 3.72 -0.60 -17.76
N THR A 131 4.08 -0.96 -18.98
CA THR A 131 3.50 -0.38 -20.20
C THR A 131 1.97 -0.57 -20.22
N ALA A 132 1.49 -1.77 -19.91
CA ALA A 132 0.06 -2.04 -19.86
C ALA A 132 -0.66 -1.18 -18.79
N LEU A 133 -0.05 -1.00 -17.61
CA LEU A 133 -0.59 -0.16 -16.55
C LEU A 133 -0.62 1.34 -16.92
N MET A 134 0.23 1.80 -17.84
CA MET A 134 0.18 3.19 -18.35
C MET A 134 -1.06 3.45 -19.20
N HIS A 135 -1.66 2.44 -19.79
CA HIS A 135 -2.91 2.57 -20.54
C HIS A 135 -4.16 2.67 -19.64
N LEU A 136 -4.00 2.44 -18.34
CA LEU A 136 -5.10 2.59 -17.38
C LEU A 136 -5.27 4.06 -16.99
N ARG A 137 -6.53 4.45 -16.75
CA ARG A 137 -6.80 5.72 -16.06
C ARG A 137 -6.27 5.65 -14.63
N PRO A 138 -5.90 6.78 -14.00
CA PRO A 138 -5.39 6.79 -12.63
C PRO A 138 -6.27 5.99 -11.65
N GLU A 139 -7.59 6.15 -11.74
CA GLU A 139 -8.54 5.48 -10.87
C GLU A 139 -8.61 3.96 -11.11
N GLU A 140 -8.49 3.54 -12.36
CA GLU A 140 -8.46 2.12 -12.75
C GLU A 140 -7.17 1.46 -12.25
N LYS A 141 -6.03 2.15 -12.40
CA LYS A 141 -4.72 1.70 -11.92
C LYS A 141 -4.72 1.52 -10.41
N GLU A 142 -5.21 2.50 -9.65
CA GLU A 142 -5.31 2.41 -8.20
C GLU A 142 -6.17 1.23 -7.76
N VAL A 143 -7.36 1.05 -8.33
CA VAL A 143 -8.24 -0.07 -7.99
C VAL A 143 -7.57 -1.41 -8.29
N PHE A 144 -6.92 -1.52 -9.45
CA PHE A 144 -6.21 -2.74 -9.85
C PHE A 144 -5.07 -3.06 -8.87
N LEU A 145 -4.21 -2.10 -8.55
CA LEU A 145 -3.07 -2.30 -7.64
C LEU A 145 -3.52 -2.60 -6.21
N LEU A 146 -4.54 -1.92 -5.70
CA LEU A 146 -5.10 -2.21 -4.38
C LEU A 146 -5.69 -3.62 -4.30
N ARG A 147 -6.29 -4.12 -5.40
CA ARG A 147 -6.83 -5.47 -5.45
C ARG A 147 -5.74 -6.52 -5.56
N GLN A 148 -4.71 -6.30 -6.41
CA GLN A 148 -3.67 -7.28 -6.69
C GLN A 148 -2.57 -7.29 -5.61
N ASN A 149 -1.97 -6.16 -5.33
CA ASN A 149 -0.89 -6.05 -4.35
C ASN A 149 -1.43 -5.89 -2.92
N GLY A 150 -2.46 -5.05 -2.77
CA GLY A 150 -3.10 -4.84 -1.47
C GLY A 150 -3.99 -5.98 -1.01
N GLU A 151 -4.42 -6.90 -1.91
CA GLU A 151 -5.38 -7.98 -1.66
C GLU A 151 -6.68 -7.50 -1.00
N LEU A 152 -7.01 -6.21 -1.15
CA LEU A 152 -8.19 -5.61 -0.56
C LEU A 152 -9.47 -6.07 -1.27
N THR A 153 -10.57 -6.23 -0.52
CA THR A 153 -11.87 -6.49 -1.11
C THR A 153 -12.43 -5.25 -1.82
N TYR A 154 -13.42 -5.42 -2.68
CA TYR A 154 -14.06 -4.28 -3.37
C TYR A 154 -14.71 -3.31 -2.38
N GLU A 155 -15.25 -3.83 -1.29
CA GLU A 155 -15.86 -3.06 -0.21
C GLU A 155 -14.81 -2.22 0.52
N GLN A 156 -13.66 -2.82 0.86
CA GLN A 156 -12.52 -2.12 1.48
C GLN A 156 -11.93 -1.04 0.56
N ILE A 157 -11.80 -1.33 -0.75
CA ILE A 157 -11.34 -0.34 -1.73
C ILE A 157 -12.34 0.80 -1.88
N ALA A 158 -13.65 0.51 -1.85
CA ALA A 158 -14.71 1.49 -1.92
C ALA A 158 -14.68 2.45 -0.72
N GLU A 159 -14.56 1.90 0.48
CA GLU A 159 -14.40 2.67 1.72
C GLU A 159 -13.11 3.50 1.72
N LEU A 160 -11.98 2.88 1.34
CA LEU A 160 -10.68 3.54 1.26
C LEU A 160 -10.70 4.76 0.33
N ARG A 161 -11.39 4.65 -0.81
CA ARG A 161 -11.46 5.67 -1.85
C ARG A 161 -12.65 6.62 -1.74
N ASP A 162 -13.53 6.38 -0.77
CA ASP A 162 -14.80 7.10 -0.62
C ASP A 162 -15.61 7.09 -1.93
N ARG A 163 -15.84 5.88 -2.45
CA ARG A 163 -16.56 5.63 -3.71
C ARG A 163 -17.53 4.46 -3.57
N PRO A 164 -18.65 4.47 -4.31
CA PRO A 164 -19.57 3.33 -4.32
C PRO A 164 -18.88 2.04 -4.81
N VAL A 165 -19.20 0.89 -4.21
CA VAL A 165 -18.65 -0.43 -4.59
C VAL A 165 -18.92 -0.74 -6.07
N GLY A 166 -20.08 -0.34 -6.61
CA GLY A 166 -20.41 -0.48 -8.03
C GLY A 166 -19.43 0.25 -8.94
N THR A 167 -18.98 1.45 -8.56
CA THR A 167 -17.96 2.22 -9.28
C THR A 167 -16.62 1.49 -9.28
N VAL A 168 -16.20 0.96 -8.12
CA VAL A 168 -14.96 0.19 -7.98
C VAL A 168 -14.97 -1.06 -8.86
N LYS A 169 -16.08 -1.82 -8.85
CA LYS A 169 -16.26 -3.00 -9.71
C LYS A 169 -16.22 -2.65 -11.20
N THR A 170 -16.81 -1.52 -11.60
CA THR A 170 -16.77 -1.04 -12.98
C THR A 170 -15.36 -0.62 -13.40
N GLN A 171 -14.64 0.10 -12.54
CA GLN A 171 -13.24 0.49 -12.77
C GLN A 171 -12.33 -0.74 -12.89
N MET A 172 -12.52 -1.75 -12.04
CA MET A 172 -11.76 -3.00 -12.13
C MET A 172 -12.04 -3.76 -13.43
N ARG A 173 -13.31 -3.84 -13.86
CA ARG A 173 -13.67 -4.47 -15.14
C ARG A 173 -13.01 -3.76 -16.31
N SER A 174 -13.05 -2.44 -16.33
CA SER A 174 -12.41 -1.62 -17.37
C SER A 174 -10.89 -1.81 -17.36
N ALA A 175 -10.25 -1.83 -16.18
CA ALA A 175 -8.82 -2.09 -16.03
C ALA A 175 -8.44 -3.44 -16.63
N LEU A 176 -9.14 -4.51 -16.26
CA LEU A 176 -8.87 -5.87 -16.76
C LEU A 176 -9.07 -5.98 -18.28
N GLN A 177 -10.10 -5.32 -18.84
CA GLN A 177 -10.33 -5.29 -20.27
C GLN A 177 -9.16 -4.64 -21.02
N LYS A 178 -8.66 -3.50 -20.53
CA LYS A 178 -7.54 -2.80 -21.15
C LYS A 178 -6.23 -3.60 -21.02
N LEU A 179 -5.97 -4.18 -19.84
CA LEU A 179 -4.79 -5.00 -19.61
C LEU A 179 -4.77 -6.22 -20.54
N ARG A 180 -5.90 -6.92 -20.69
CA ARG A 180 -6.02 -8.04 -21.66
C ARG A 180 -5.77 -7.62 -23.09
N ALA A 181 -6.20 -6.43 -23.48
CA ALA A 181 -5.98 -5.92 -24.85
C ALA A 181 -4.49 -5.65 -25.12
N VAL A 182 -3.71 -5.26 -24.11
CA VAL A 182 -2.28 -4.94 -24.26
C VAL A 182 -1.38 -6.18 -24.05
N LEU A 183 -1.71 -7.01 -23.06
CA LEU A 183 -0.88 -8.17 -22.69
C LEU A 183 -1.19 -9.42 -23.53
N GLY A 184 -2.34 -9.43 -24.21
CA GLY A 184 -2.83 -10.60 -24.93
C GLY A 184 -3.58 -11.59 -24.05
N PRO A 185 -4.17 -12.65 -24.62
CA PRO A 185 -4.77 -13.73 -23.84
C PRO A 185 -3.66 -14.47 -23.10
N CYS A 186 -3.84 -14.65 -21.80
CA CYS A 186 -3.06 -15.61 -21.00
C CYS A 186 -3.46 -17.02 -21.34
#